data_24b6e7df9f7e13ea39908e9f834b7d01
#
_entry.id   24b6e7df9f7e13ea39908e9f834b7d01
#
_cell.length_a   1.000
_cell.length_b   1.000
_cell.length_c   1.000
_cell.angle_alpha   90.00
_cell.angle_beta   90.00
_cell.angle_gamma   90.00
#
_symmetry.space_group_name_H-M   'P 1'
#
loop_
_entity.id
_entity.type
_entity.pdbx_description
1 polymer ?
#
loop_
_entity_poly.entity_id
_entity_poly.type
_entity_poly.pdbx_seq_one_letter_code
_entity_poly.pdbx_strand_id
1 'polypeptide(L)'
;FYNRILHCGVIIELKNEEFSHENLGQLNAYVSYYKENEMQPGDNPPVGILLCTRKGKKMVEYALAGMDNQLFVSTYMLQLPDRRTLEDFLLKQLGK
;
A
#
# COMPACT_ATOMS: atom_id res chain seq x y z
N PHE A 1 -6.79 -3.97 -6.29
CA PHE A 1 -7.90 -4.06 -5.33
C PHE A 1 -8.89 -2.92 -5.53
N TYR A 2 -10.16 -3.25 -5.57
CA TYR A 2 -11.21 -2.25 -5.74
C TYR A 2 -12.05 -2.15 -4.46
N ASN A 3 -12.20 -0.93 -3.93
CA ASN A 3 -13.00 -0.71 -2.73
C ASN A 3 -14.41 -0.28 -3.13
N ARG A 4 -15.40 -1.10 -2.79
CA ARG A 4 -16.81 -0.86 -3.17
C ARG A 4 -17.46 0.29 -2.43
N ILE A 5 -16.99 0.60 -1.22
CA ILE A 5 -17.53 1.70 -0.41
C ILE A 5 -17.07 3.03 -0.97
N LEU A 6 -15.77 3.13 -1.28
CA LEU A 6 -15.17 4.34 -1.84
C LEU A 6 -15.33 4.43 -3.36
N HIS A 7 -15.73 3.36 -4.01
CA HIS A 7 -15.86 3.26 -5.47
C HIS A 7 -14.56 3.65 -6.18
N CYS A 8 -13.44 3.11 -5.71
CA CYS A 8 -12.14 3.39 -6.32
C CYS A 8 -11.22 2.19 -6.24
N GLY A 9 -10.25 2.16 -7.16
CA GLY A 9 -9.16 1.21 -7.10
C GLY A 9 -8.16 1.58 -6.01
N VAL A 10 -7.60 0.59 -5.34
CA VAL A 10 -6.55 0.76 -4.35
C VAL A 10 -5.34 -0.03 -4.79
N ILE A 11 -4.22 0.65 -5.01
CA ILE A 11 -2.96 0.05 -5.45
C ILE A 11 -2.00 0.04 -4.27
N ILE A 12 -1.55 -1.14 -3.87
CA ILE A 12 -0.66 -1.32 -2.72
C ILE A 12 0.68 -1.83 -3.21
N GLU A 13 1.75 -1.11 -2.90
CA GLU A 13 3.13 -1.54 -3.12
C GLU A 13 3.77 -1.85 -1.78
N LEU A 14 4.28 -3.07 -1.64
CA LEU A 14 4.98 -3.51 -0.45
C LEU A 14 6.47 -3.59 -0.74
N LYS A 15 7.27 -2.82 -0.03
CA LYS A 15 8.73 -2.80 -0.18
C LYS A 15 9.40 -3.18 1.14
N ASN A 16 10.27 -4.17 1.09
CA ASN A 16 11.04 -4.60 2.27
C ASN A 16 12.31 -3.75 2.41
N GLU A 17 12.11 -2.45 2.44
CA GLU A 17 13.18 -1.47 2.57
C GLU A 17 12.62 -0.17 3.12
N GLU A 18 13.47 0.77 3.49
CA GLU A 18 13.00 2.07 3.92
C GLU A 18 12.46 2.90 2.75
N PHE A 19 11.70 3.93 3.07
CA PHE A 19 11.12 4.82 2.08
C PHE A 19 12.16 5.34 1.11
N SER A 20 11.83 5.36 -0.18
CA SER A 20 12.61 6.04 -1.21
C SER A 20 11.71 6.80 -2.17
N HIS A 21 12.23 7.89 -2.71
CA HIS A 21 11.53 8.66 -3.72
C HIS A 21 11.26 7.84 -4.99
N GLU A 22 12.17 6.93 -5.32
CA GLU A 22 12.03 6.04 -6.46
C GLU A 22 10.82 5.13 -6.32
N ASN A 23 10.66 4.51 -5.15
CA ASN A 23 9.52 3.63 -4.90
C ASN A 23 8.19 4.39 -4.96
N LEU A 24 8.15 5.60 -4.41
CA LEU A 24 6.96 6.43 -4.49
C LEU A 24 6.66 6.86 -5.92
N GLY A 25 7.70 7.18 -6.69
CA GLY A 25 7.55 7.52 -8.11
C GLY A 25 6.98 6.36 -8.93
N GLN A 26 7.42 5.14 -8.66
CA GLN A 26 6.86 3.95 -9.29
C GLN A 26 5.39 3.77 -8.96
N LEU A 27 5.03 3.92 -7.68
CA LEU A 27 3.63 3.83 -7.27
C LEU A 27 2.79 4.91 -7.96
N ASN A 28 3.28 6.12 -8.01
CA ASN A 28 2.60 7.22 -8.69
C ASN A 28 2.36 6.89 -10.17
N ALA A 29 3.33 6.29 -10.84
CA ALA A 29 3.18 5.87 -12.23
C ALA A 29 2.10 4.80 -12.40
N TYR A 30 2.04 3.81 -11.50
CA TYR A 30 1.01 2.78 -11.53
C TYR A 30 -0.39 3.35 -11.27
N VAL A 31 -0.51 4.28 -10.34
CA VAL A 31 -1.79 4.93 -10.05
C VAL A 31 -2.25 5.75 -11.27
N SER A 32 -1.34 6.46 -11.91
CA SER A 32 -1.64 7.21 -13.14
C SER A 32 -2.09 6.29 -14.27
N TYR A 33 -1.39 5.16 -14.44
CA TYR A 33 -1.76 4.17 -15.45
C TYR A 33 -3.16 3.62 -15.21
N TYR A 34 -3.47 3.24 -13.97
CA TYR A 34 -4.78 2.76 -13.60
C TYR A 34 -5.86 3.80 -13.90
N LYS A 35 -5.60 5.04 -13.54
CA LYS A 35 -6.53 6.15 -13.73
C LYS A 35 -6.88 6.34 -15.21
N GLU A 36 -5.92 6.20 -16.10
CA GLU A 36 -6.13 6.37 -17.53
C GLU A 36 -6.74 5.16 -18.21
N ASN A 37 -6.43 3.94 -17.74
CA ASN A 37 -6.74 2.72 -18.49
C ASN A 37 -7.74 1.79 -17.83
N GLU A 38 -7.91 1.86 -16.51
CA GLU A 38 -8.71 0.88 -15.78
C GLU A 38 -9.96 1.45 -15.12
N MET A 39 -10.07 2.77 -15.00
CA MET A 39 -11.25 3.37 -14.38
C MET A 39 -12.50 3.15 -15.24
N GLN A 40 -13.59 2.80 -14.56
CA GLN A 40 -14.90 2.64 -15.17
C GLN A 40 -15.76 3.87 -14.89
N PRO A 41 -16.81 4.10 -15.70
CA PRO A 41 -17.76 5.19 -15.40
C PRO A 41 -18.32 5.08 -13.99
N GLY A 42 -18.31 6.16 -13.26
CA GLY A 42 -18.78 6.20 -11.88
C GLY A 42 -17.69 5.95 -10.84
N ASP A 43 -16.49 5.52 -11.24
CA ASP A 43 -15.39 5.34 -10.31
C ASP A 43 -14.82 6.67 -9.86
N ASN A 44 -14.43 6.72 -8.58
CA ASN A 44 -13.61 7.81 -8.05
C ASN A 44 -12.14 7.55 -8.40
N PRO A 45 -11.29 8.59 -8.38
CA PRO A 45 -9.87 8.41 -8.66
C PRO A 45 -9.22 7.35 -7.76
N PRO A 46 -8.28 6.56 -8.30
CA PRO A 46 -7.62 5.52 -7.52
C PRO A 46 -6.72 6.09 -6.45
N VAL A 47 -6.43 5.25 -5.45
CA VAL A 47 -5.59 5.58 -4.32
C VAL A 47 -4.38 4.63 -4.32
N GLY A 48 -3.20 5.16 -4.05
CA GLY A 48 -1.98 4.36 -3.91
C GLY A 48 -1.49 4.33 -2.47
N ILE A 49 -1.03 3.19 -2.01
CA ILE A 49 -0.46 3.01 -0.68
C ILE A 49 0.91 2.36 -0.82
N LEU A 50 1.94 3.04 -0.34
CA LEU A 50 3.30 2.49 -0.27
C LEU A 50 3.56 2.02 1.16
N LEU A 51 3.86 0.74 1.32
CA LEU A 51 4.25 0.16 2.61
C LEU A 51 5.75 -0.07 2.61
N CYS A 52 6.43 0.48 3.59
CA CYS A 52 7.88 0.39 3.73
C CYS A 52 8.26 0.12 5.18
N THR A 53 9.54 -0.21 5.44
CA THR A 53 9.98 -0.56 6.79
C THR A 53 10.22 0.65 7.66
N ARG A 54 10.68 1.77 7.08
CA ARG A 54 10.94 3.03 7.79
C ARG A 54 10.69 4.21 6.87
N LYS A 55 10.31 5.31 7.46
CA LYS A 55 10.12 6.57 6.72
C LYS A 55 10.55 7.76 7.59
N GLY A 56 11.14 8.78 6.97
CA GLY A 56 11.32 10.08 7.58
C GLY A 56 10.09 10.94 7.29
N LYS A 57 9.48 11.53 8.30
CA LYS A 57 8.25 12.30 8.14
C LYS A 57 8.41 13.45 7.14
N LYS A 58 9.48 14.22 7.28
CA LYS A 58 9.76 15.37 6.38
C LYS A 58 10.01 14.92 4.94
N MET A 59 10.75 13.84 4.77
CA MET A 59 11.06 13.30 3.45
C MET A 59 9.83 12.87 2.70
N VAL A 60 8.89 12.21 3.40
CA VAL A 60 7.62 11.79 2.83
C VAL A 60 6.78 12.99 2.46
N GLU A 61 6.70 14.00 3.34
CA GLU A 61 5.95 15.24 3.06
C GLU A 61 6.46 15.93 1.80
N TYR A 62 7.79 16.04 1.66
CA TYR A 62 8.39 16.67 0.47
C TYR A 62 8.13 15.85 -0.80
N ALA A 63 8.21 14.52 -0.68
CA ALA A 63 7.98 13.66 -1.83
C ALA A 63 6.53 13.69 -2.32
N LEU A 64 5.57 13.79 -1.41
CA LEU A 64 4.16 13.87 -1.75
C LEU A 64 3.73 15.24 -2.26
N ALA A 65 4.46 16.29 -1.88
CA ALA A 65 4.16 17.64 -2.33
C ALA A 65 4.32 17.71 -3.86
N GLY A 66 3.33 18.17 -4.55
CA GLY A 66 3.37 18.27 -6.01
C GLY A 66 2.92 17.02 -6.76
N MET A 67 2.54 15.97 -6.06
CA MET A 67 1.94 14.80 -6.72
C MET A 67 0.42 14.96 -6.76
N ASP A 68 -0.16 14.76 -7.94
CA ASP A 68 -1.60 14.95 -8.16
C ASP A 68 -2.43 13.76 -7.68
N ASN A 69 -1.83 12.57 -7.61
CA ASN A 69 -2.53 11.37 -7.20
C ASN A 69 -2.65 11.29 -5.68
N GLN A 70 -3.69 10.62 -5.20
CA GLN A 70 -3.89 10.34 -3.78
C GLN A 70 -2.96 9.20 -3.37
N LEU A 71 -1.86 9.54 -2.71
CA LEU A 71 -0.84 8.59 -2.30
C LEU A 71 -0.64 8.65 -0.79
N PHE A 72 -0.49 7.49 -0.20
CA PHE A 72 -0.22 7.34 1.23
C PHE A 72 1.03 6.50 1.43
N VAL A 73 1.84 6.88 2.41
CA VAL A 73 3.04 6.12 2.78
C VAL A 73 2.88 5.70 4.23
N SER A 74 3.00 4.41 4.46
CA SER A 74 2.89 3.86 5.81
C SER A 74 4.03 2.88 6.07
N THR A 75 4.35 2.69 7.33
CA THR A 75 5.35 1.70 7.73
C THR A 75 4.66 0.44 8.22
N TYR A 76 5.32 -0.69 8.03
CA TYR A 76 4.88 -1.95 8.57
C TYR A 76 6.02 -2.60 9.35
N MET A 77 5.66 -3.46 10.27
CA MET A 77 6.64 -4.22 11.03
C MET A 77 6.40 -5.71 10.74
N LEU A 78 7.44 -6.36 10.22
CA LEU A 78 7.38 -7.80 10.00
C LEU A 78 7.62 -8.47 11.34
N GLN A 79 6.54 -8.82 12.03
CA GLN A 79 6.62 -9.64 13.24
C GLN A 79 6.19 -11.04 12.88
N LEU A 80 7.15 -11.95 12.90
CA LEU A 80 6.80 -13.36 12.87
C LEU A 80 6.28 -13.75 14.25
N PRO A 81 5.12 -14.39 14.34
CA PRO A 81 4.66 -14.93 15.60
C PRO A 81 5.71 -15.89 16.17
N ASP A 82 5.83 -15.96 17.48
CA ASP A 82 6.70 -16.99 18.05
C ASP A 82 6.18 -18.38 17.66
N ARG A 83 7.06 -19.37 17.81
CA ARG A 83 6.75 -20.73 17.41
C ARG A 83 5.45 -21.26 18.04
N ARG A 84 5.24 -20.98 19.32
CA ARG A 84 4.06 -21.45 20.04
C ARG A 84 2.78 -20.83 19.51
N THR A 85 2.78 -19.52 19.28
CA THR A 85 1.64 -18.81 18.71
C THR A 85 1.30 -19.35 17.31
N LEU A 86 2.32 -19.59 16.49
CA LEU A 86 2.14 -20.14 15.15
C LEU A 86 1.58 -21.56 15.22
N GLU A 87 2.10 -22.40 16.09
CA GLU A 87 1.60 -23.76 16.29
C GLU A 87 0.14 -23.76 16.73
N ASP A 88 -0.23 -22.93 17.68
CA ASP A 88 -1.60 -22.81 18.15
C ASP A 88 -2.54 -22.36 17.03
N PHE A 89 -2.11 -21.43 16.22
CA PHE A 89 -2.88 -20.96 15.07
C PHE A 89 -3.11 -22.10 14.07
N LEU A 90 -2.04 -22.84 13.73
CA LEU A 90 -2.12 -23.96 12.78
C LEU A 90 -3.03 -25.07 13.31
N LEU A 91 -2.92 -25.39 14.60
CA LEU A 91 -3.78 -26.41 15.21
C LEU A 91 -5.25 -26.01 15.14
N LYS A 92 -5.57 -24.75 15.35
CA LYS A 92 -6.94 -24.24 15.21
C LYS A 92 -7.47 -24.42 13.79
N GLN A 93 -6.64 -24.16 12.79
CA GLN A 93 -7.03 -24.29 11.39
C GLN A 93 -7.20 -25.76 10.98
N LEU A 94 -6.35 -26.64 11.53
CA LEU A 94 -6.35 -28.05 11.17
C LEU A 94 -7.26 -28.90 12.06
N GLY A 95 -7.61 -28.42 13.24
CA GLY A 95 -8.40 -29.15 14.24
C GLY A 95 -9.90 -29.10 14.06
N LYS A 96 -10.34 -28.75 12.89
CA LYS A 96 -11.79 -28.74 12.60
C LYS A 96 -12.34 -30.12 12.34
#